data_f44da51b1789b76d52dda974bcb1a3cf
#
_entry.id   f44da51b1789b76d52dda974bcb1a3cf
#
_cell.length_a   1.000
_cell.length_b   1.000
_cell.length_c   1.000
_cell.angle_alpha   90.00
_cell.angle_beta   90.00
_cell.angle_gamma   90.00
#
_symmetry.space_group_name_H-M   'P 1'
#
loop_
_entity.id
_entity.type
_entity.pdbx_description
1 polymer ?
#
loop_
_entity_poly.entity_id
_entity_poly.type
_entity_poly.pdbx_seq_one_letter_code
_entity_poly.pdbx_strand_id
1 'polypeptide(L)'
;KLGAHPSIVVWCAHYDPTGTSTGRQPLTVIPSRRSLFGVAKQQAPTWTKSVLDRLVGRAFNRADGSRPVVQGSGAWPSAPRFDGTDTHLRFGWHAGTGRDLETFARRIPRMVRWVSSFGAQSVPRSDQVKIVDWPADLGLLAERYGLNESGFRQYIPRSDASSIDDWIEASQAYQATLLRRQIETLRRLKYKPTGGFTFSALADCRPAISMAIFDHDRQPKQAVAAVQAACQSIIVVADRLPIQMHPGQAVLLDVHVVSDEREPLQDLDVTAQLSWPDGQHDWAWRGQIDADSVARIGSINWIAPNVTGPVDLTLQLRHRGDEVASNTYRGAIRAD
;
A
#
# COMPACT_ATOMS: atom_id res chain seq x y z
N LYS A 1 17.98 -21.49 17.44
CA LYS A 1 17.76 -20.48 18.51
C LYS A 1 16.40 -19.77 18.37
N LEU A 2 15.90 -19.51 17.15
CA LEU A 2 14.64 -18.79 16.94
C LEU A 2 13.39 -19.67 17.13
N GLY A 3 13.48 -20.97 16.97
CA GLY A 3 12.33 -21.89 17.06
C GLY A 3 11.60 -21.91 18.39
N ALA A 4 12.23 -21.42 19.47
CA ALA A 4 11.61 -21.32 20.78
C ALA A 4 10.72 -20.07 20.97
N HIS A 5 10.73 -19.11 20.02
CA HIS A 5 9.97 -17.87 20.15
C HIS A 5 8.49 -18.09 19.79
N PRO A 6 7.54 -17.80 20.69
CA PRO A 6 6.12 -18.03 20.46
C PRO A 6 5.52 -17.09 19.38
N SER A 7 6.17 -15.96 19.12
CA SER A 7 5.75 -15.00 18.08
C SER A 7 6.02 -15.46 16.65
N ILE A 8 6.84 -16.51 16.47
CA ILE A 8 7.08 -17.09 15.14
C ILE A 8 5.99 -18.12 14.86
N VAL A 9 5.12 -17.83 13.92
CA VAL A 9 3.96 -18.68 13.57
C VAL A 9 4.16 -19.46 12.26
N VAL A 10 5.05 -19.00 11.39
CA VAL A 10 5.34 -19.62 10.08
C VAL A 10 6.77 -19.35 9.67
N TRP A 11 7.40 -20.33 9.02
CA TRP A 11 8.72 -20.18 8.39
C TRP A 11 8.54 -19.90 6.90
N CYS A 12 9.25 -18.90 6.38
CA CYS A 12 9.34 -18.63 4.96
C CYS A 12 10.75 -18.95 4.47
N ALA A 13 10.87 -19.84 3.46
CA ALA A 13 12.15 -20.34 3.01
C ALA A 13 12.93 -19.29 2.20
N HIS A 14 12.27 -18.53 1.34
CA HIS A 14 12.91 -17.44 0.60
C HIS A 14 11.92 -16.35 0.17
N TYR A 15 12.46 -15.18 -0.16
CA TYR A 15 11.73 -14.03 -0.67
C TYR A 15 11.80 -14.02 -2.20
N ASP A 16 10.68 -13.79 -2.85
CA ASP A 16 10.45 -13.90 -4.31
C ASP A 16 10.91 -15.27 -4.89
N PRO A 17 10.05 -15.98 -5.60
CA PRO A 17 10.42 -17.25 -6.22
C PRO A 17 11.57 -17.03 -7.19
N THR A 18 12.70 -17.71 -6.95
CA THR A 18 13.86 -17.66 -7.83
C THR A 18 13.48 -18.09 -9.24
N GLY A 19 13.82 -17.29 -10.24
CA GLY A 19 13.50 -17.52 -11.64
C GLY A 19 12.41 -16.62 -12.24
N THR A 20 11.79 -15.76 -11.44
CA THR A 20 10.82 -14.75 -11.94
C THR A 20 11.45 -13.41 -12.27
N SER A 21 12.77 -13.23 -12.03
CA SER A 21 13.48 -11.95 -12.19
C SER A 21 13.57 -11.41 -13.63
N THR A 22 13.41 -12.27 -14.62
CA THR A 22 13.46 -11.87 -16.03
C THR A 22 12.11 -11.53 -16.65
N GLY A 23 11.03 -11.63 -15.89
CA GLY A 23 9.67 -11.42 -16.35
C GLY A 23 8.83 -10.62 -15.37
N ARG A 24 9.37 -9.54 -14.80
CA ARG A 24 8.59 -8.55 -14.01
C ARG A 24 7.57 -7.85 -14.89
N GLN A 25 6.64 -8.61 -15.46
CA GLN A 25 5.43 -7.97 -15.98
C GLN A 25 4.48 -7.75 -14.80
N PRO A 26 4.15 -6.48 -14.57
CA PRO A 26 3.24 -6.11 -13.50
C PRO A 26 1.87 -6.77 -13.74
N LEU A 27 1.22 -7.18 -12.64
CA LEU A 27 -0.19 -7.47 -12.63
C LEU A 27 -0.93 -6.24 -13.15
N THR A 28 -1.44 -6.31 -14.35
CA THR A 28 -2.34 -5.29 -14.86
C THR A 28 -3.76 -5.64 -14.43
N VAL A 29 -4.54 -4.62 -14.09
CA VAL A 29 -5.97 -4.75 -13.75
C VAL A 29 -6.76 -5.41 -14.89
N ILE A 30 -6.24 -5.32 -16.11
CA ILE A 30 -6.79 -5.98 -17.31
C ILE A 30 -5.82 -7.08 -17.72
N PRO A 31 -6.21 -8.37 -17.65
CA PRO A 31 -5.37 -9.44 -18.13
C PRO A 31 -5.20 -9.32 -19.65
N SER A 32 -4.04 -8.85 -20.09
CA SER A 32 -3.67 -8.94 -21.49
C SER A 32 -3.29 -10.39 -21.80
N ARG A 33 -3.37 -10.81 -23.08
CA ARG A 33 -2.88 -12.14 -23.51
C ARG A 33 -1.41 -12.36 -23.09
N ARG A 34 -0.59 -11.31 -23.03
CA ARG A 34 0.80 -11.35 -22.55
C ARG A 34 0.89 -11.61 -21.05
N SER A 35 -0.01 -11.05 -20.23
CA SER A 35 -0.01 -11.28 -18.79
C SER A 35 -0.48 -12.70 -18.44
N LEU A 36 -1.46 -13.25 -19.17
CA LEU A 36 -1.89 -14.66 -19.02
C LEU A 36 -0.76 -15.64 -19.39
N PHE A 37 0.01 -15.33 -20.44
CA PHE A 37 1.17 -16.13 -20.83
C PHE A 37 2.29 -16.04 -19.77
N GLY A 38 2.49 -14.87 -19.17
CA GLY A 38 3.40 -14.67 -18.03
C GLY A 38 3.01 -15.52 -16.82
N VAL A 39 1.72 -15.54 -16.47
CA VAL A 39 1.18 -16.40 -15.40
C VAL A 39 1.39 -17.88 -15.72
N ALA A 40 1.07 -18.31 -16.94
CA ALA A 40 1.28 -19.70 -17.36
C ALA A 40 2.76 -20.10 -17.32
N LYS A 41 3.67 -19.23 -17.76
CA LYS A 41 5.11 -19.44 -17.66
C LYS A 41 5.60 -19.52 -16.22
N GLN A 42 5.03 -18.73 -15.31
CA GLN A 42 5.34 -18.81 -13.89
C GLN A 42 4.84 -20.12 -13.24
N GLN A 43 3.81 -20.76 -13.80
CA GLN A 43 3.32 -22.05 -13.32
C GLN A 43 4.17 -23.23 -13.83
N ALA A 44 5.02 -23.02 -14.84
CA ALA A 44 5.87 -24.08 -15.37
C ALA A 44 6.84 -24.60 -14.28
N PRO A 45 7.01 -25.93 -14.17
CA PRO A 45 7.99 -26.50 -13.26
C PRO A 45 9.39 -26.08 -13.69
N THR A 46 10.13 -25.49 -12.75
CA THR A 46 11.55 -25.17 -12.93
C THR A 46 12.35 -25.96 -11.90
N TRP A 47 13.65 -26.14 -12.14
CA TRP A 47 14.52 -26.80 -11.17
C TRP A 47 14.42 -26.12 -9.79
N THR A 48 14.38 -24.80 -9.77
CA THR A 48 14.26 -24.01 -8.55
C THR A 48 12.97 -24.33 -7.78
N LYS A 49 11.83 -24.27 -8.45
CA LYS A 49 10.52 -24.58 -7.81
C LYS A 49 10.35 -26.04 -7.45
N SER A 50 10.86 -26.94 -8.30
CA SER A 50 10.60 -28.37 -8.15
C SER A 50 11.60 -29.07 -7.24
N VAL A 51 12.83 -28.60 -7.18
CA VAL A 51 13.91 -29.24 -6.41
C VAL A 51 14.35 -28.37 -5.25
N LEU A 52 14.82 -27.14 -5.50
CA LEU A 52 15.38 -26.27 -4.47
C LEU A 52 14.35 -25.92 -3.40
N ASP A 53 13.16 -25.48 -3.77
CA ASP A 53 12.10 -25.13 -2.84
C ASP A 53 11.73 -26.31 -1.93
N ARG A 54 11.68 -27.53 -2.50
CA ARG A 54 11.41 -28.73 -1.71
C ARG A 54 12.55 -29.07 -0.76
N LEU A 55 13.81 -28.90 -1.18
CA LEU A 55 14.96 -29.15 -0.33
C LEU A 55 15.01 -28.16 0.83
N VAL A 56 14.81 -26.88 0.56
CA VAL A 56 14.79 -25.83 1.58
C VAL A 56 13.62 -26.06 2.54
N GLY A 57 12.41 -26.33 2.03
CA GLY A 57 11.24 -26.63 2.86
C GLY A 57 11.47 -27.84 3.77
N ARG A 58 12.10 -28.93 3.24
CA ARG A 58 12.46 -30.09 4.06
C ARG A 58 13.50 -29.76 5.13
N ALA A 59 14.48 -28.90 4.83
CA ALA A 59 15.48 -28.48 5.81
C ALA A 59 14.83 -27.71 6.97
N PHE A 60 13.90 -26.79 6.67
CA PHE A 60 13.13 -26.09 7.70
C PHE A 60 12.28 -27.04 8.53
N ASN A 61 11.53 -27.94 7.89
CA ASN A 61 10.69 -28.93 8.60
C ASN A 61 11.52 -29.88 9.50
N ARG A 62 12.75 -30.19 9.10
CA ARG A 62 13.66 -30.98 9.95
C ARG A 62 14.19 -30.19 11.13
N ALA A 63 14.43 -28.89 10.93
CA ALA A 63 14.94 -28.00 11.98
C ALA A 63 13.86 -27.61 13.00
N ASP A 64 12.63 -27.39 12.52
CA ASP A 64 11.46 -27.06 13.33
C ASP A 64 10.18 -27.59 12.66
N GLY A 65 9.75 -28.78 13.06
CA GLY A 65 8.50 -29.38 12.57
C GLY A 65 7.22 -28.90 13.27
N SER A 66 7.35 -27.97 14.21
CA SER A 66 6.20 -27.46 15.00
C SER A 66 5.40 -26.38 14.29
N ARG A 67 5.96 -25.79 13.22
CA ARG A 67 5.37 -24.66 12.48
C ARG A 67 5.26 -24.96 10.99
N PRO A 68 4.25 -24.44 10.31
CA PRO A 68 4.16 -24.56 8.87
C PRO A 68 5.33 -23.84 8.17
N VAL A 69 5.76 -24.40 7.05
CA VAL A 69 6.80 -23.84 6.19
C VAL A 69 6.21 -23.47 4.85
N VAL A 70 6.31 -22.20 4.47
CA VAL A 70 6.04 -21.71 3.12
C VAL A 70 7.33 -21.70 2.31
N GLN A 71 7.27 -22.20 1.10
CA GLN A 71 8.45 -22.35 0.24
C GLN A 71 8.99 -20.99 -0.26
N GLY A 72 8.12 -20.01 -0.47
CA GLY A 72 8.52 -18.68 -0.89
C GLY A 72 7.42 -17.66 -0.66
N SER A 73 7.80 -16.45 -0.27
CA SER A 73 6.92 -15.29 -0.19
C SER A 73 6.70 -14.69 -1.57
N GLY A 74 5.48 -14.20 -1.83
CA GLY A 74 5.11 -13.60 -3.11
C GLY A 74 4.89 -14.61 -4.24
N ALA A 75 4.70 -15.87 -3.91
CA ALA A 75 4.39 -16.91 -4.87
C ALA A 75 2.97 -16.71 -5.41
N TRP A 76 2.84 -16.72 -6.73
CA TRP A 76 1.54 -16.69 -7.38
C TRP A 76 0.74 -17.94 -7.02
N PRO A 77 -0.60 -17.79 -6.80
CA PRO A 77 -1.44 -18.92 -6.56
C PRO A 77 -1.38 -19.91 -7.72
N SER A 78 -1.27 -21.19 -7.40
CA SER A 78 -1.22 -22.27 -8.40
C SER A 78 -2.61 -22.63 -8.89
N ALA A 79 -2.76 -22.78 -10.21
CA ALA A 79 -3.97 -23.36 -10.77
C ALA A 79 -4.11 -24.84 -10.36
N PRO A 80 -5.33 -25.40 -10.18
CA PRO A 80 -6.63 -24.75 -10.41
C PRO A 80 -7.21 -24.02 -9.18
N ARG A 81 -6.63 -24.17 -7.99
CA ARG A 81 -7.21 -23.65 -6.75
C ARG A 81 -6.92 -22.18 -6.50
N PHE A 82 -5.88 -21.63 -7.12
CA PHE A 82 -5.39 -20.30 -6.85
C PHE A 82 -5.14 -20.06 -5.35
N ASP A 83 -4.72 -21.11 -4.65
CA ASP A 83 -4.32 -21.03 -3.26
C ASP A 83 -2.83 -20.68 -3.22
N GLY A 84 -2.54 -19.46 -2.81
CA GLY A 84 -1.19 -18.97 -2.57
C GLY A 84 -1.01 -18.70 -1.08
N THR A 85 0.22 -18.47 -0.69
CA THR A 85 0.55 -18.09 0.69
C THR A 85 0.35 -16.61 0.90
N ASP A 86 0.90 -15.80 0.01
CA ASP A 86 0.90 -14.36 0.06
C ASP A 86 1.16 -13.76 -1.33
N THR A 87 0.93 -12.48 -1.49
CA THR A 87 1.13 -11.78 -2.76
C THR A 87 1.95 -10.50 -2.59
N HIS A 88 2.75 -10.20 -3.61
CA HIS A 88 3.43 -8.92 -3.75
C HIS A 88 2.62 -8.03 -4.71
N LEU A 89 1.94 -7.02 -4.19
CA LEU A 89 1.09 -6.13 -4.95
C LEU A 89 1.67 -4.71 -4.95
N ARG A 90 2.52 -4.43 -5.91
CA ARG A 90 3.25 -3.16 -6.01
C ARG A 90 2.57 -2.18 -6.99
N PHE A 91 1.25 -2.04 -6.87
CA PHE A 91 0.49 -1.04 -7.61
C PHE A 91 0.93 0.38 -7.24
N GLY A 92 1.13 1.22 -8.26
CA GLY A 92 1.65 2.57 -8.09
C GLY A 92 3.17 2.66 -7.95
N TRP A 93 3.90 1.54 -8.20
CA TRP A 93 5.37 1.59 -8.25
C TRP A 93 5.97 0.73 -9.36
N HIS A 94 5.56 -0.52 -9.48
CA HIS A 94 6.02 -1.39 -10.57
C HIS A 94 4.96 -1.53 -11.66
N ALA A 95 3.71 -1.18 -11.37
CA ALA A 95 2.61 -1.26 -12.32
C ALA A 95 1.44 -0.39 -11.92
N GLY A 96 0.70 0.09 -12.91
CA GLY A 96 -0.58 0.75 -12.74
C GLY A 96 -0.52 1.94 -11.79
N THR A 97 -1.58 2.17 -11.07
CA THR A 97 -1.72 3.25 -10.09
C THR A 97 -2.05 2.71 -8.70
N GLY A 98 -1.86 3.50 -7.66
CA GLY A 98 -2.28 3.12 -6.31
C GLY A 98 -3.81 2.86 -6.19
N ARG A 99 -4.62 3.24 -7.17
CA ARG A 99 -6.08 2.97 -7.23
C ARG A 99 -6.41 1.56 -7.71
N ASP A 100 -5.48 0.92 -8.39
CA ASP A 100 -5.73 -0.38 -9.02
C ASP A 100 -5.88 -1.50 -7.98
N LEU A 101 -5.35 -1.33 -6.77
CA LEU A 101 -5.49 -2.29 -5.68
C LEU A 101 -6.97 -2.57 -5.36
N GLU A 102 -7.82 -1.56 -5.30
CA GLU A 102 -9.25 -1.74 -4.98
C GLU A 102 -9.99 -2.49 -6.10
N THR A 103 -9.72 -2.10 -7.34
CA THR A 103 -10.31 -2.77 -8.51
C THR A 103 -9.82 -4.20 -8.63
N PHE A 104 -8.55 -4.44 -8.35
CA PHE A 104 -7.94 -5.76 -8.34
C PHE A 104 -8.54 -6.64 -7.23
N ALA A 105 -8.69 -6.10 -6.02
CA ALA A 105 -9.27 -6.81 -4.89
C ALA A 105 -10.73 -7.26 -5.16
N ARG A 106 -11.52 -6.42 -5.84
CA ARG A 106 -12.88 -6.80 -6.26
C ARG A 106 -12.91 -7.89 -7.31
N ARG A 107 -11.95 -7.90 -8.25
CA ARG A 107 -11.89 -8.87 -9.35
C ARG A 107 -11.28 -10.21 -8.95
N ILE A 108 -10.24 -10.16 -8.13
CA ILE A 108 -9.47 -11.36 -7.73
C ILE A 108 -9.24 -11.33 -6.21
N PRO A 109 -10.31 -11.46 -5.39
CA PRO A 109 -10.23 -11.29 -3.93
C PRO A 109 -9.25 -12.28 -3.27
N ARG A 110 -9.06 -13.46 -3.85
CA ARG A 110 -8.11 -14.46 -3.31
C ARG A 110 -6.67 -13.98 -3.26
N MET A 111 -6.29 -13.05 -4.15
CA MET A 111 -4.93 -12.50 -4.23
C MET A 111 -4.65 -11.42 -3.20
N VAL A 112 -5.65 -10.95 -2.45
CA VAL A 112 -5.48 -9.93 -1.41
C VAL A 112 -5.78 -10.47 -0.01
N ARG A 113 -5.80 -11.80 0.16
CA ARG A 113 -5.95 -12.43 1.48
C ARG A 113 -4.79 -12.13 2.41
N TRP A 114 -3.59 -12.13 1.86
CA TRP A 114 -2.37 -11.71 2.54
C TRP A 114 -1.44 -11.02 1.55
N VAL A 115 -1.18 -9.74 1.78
CA VAL A 115 -0.30 -8.92 0.93
C VAL A 115 0.99 -8.65 1.67
N SER A 116 2.09 -9.25 1.24
CA SER A 116 3.36 -9.25 1.98
C SER A 116 4.40 -8.26 1.44
N SER A 117 4.14 -7.61 0.32
CA SER A 117 5.05 -6.58 -0.20
C SER A 117 4.29 -5.57 -1.06
N PHE A 118 4.36 -4.32 -0.65
CA PHE A 118 3.90 -3.16 -1.39
C PHE A 118 4.67 -1.90 -0.94
N GLY A 119 4.48 -0.79 -1.64
CA GLY A 119 5.11 0.48 -1.37
C GLY A 119 5.85 1.03 -2.59
N ALA A 120 6.54 2.14 -2.42
CA ALA A 120 7.36 2.83 -3.40
C ALA A 120 8.72 3.19 -2.81
N GLN A 121 9.72 3.38 -3.67
CA GLN A 121 10.99 3.95 -3.24
C GLN A 121 10.84 5.45 -2.97
N SER A 122 11.68 5.95 -2.07
CA SER A 122 11.89 7.38 -1.88
C SER A 122 13.36 7.69 -1.60
N VAL A 123 13.76 8.91 -1.90
CA VAL A 123 15.12 9.39 -1.66
C VAL A 123 15.23 9.83 -0.20
N PRO A 124 16.22 9.34 0.57
CA PRO A 124 16.44 9.79 1.94
C PRO A 124 17.12 11.16 1.98
N ARG A 125 16.93 11.90 3.08
CA ARG A 125 17.71 13.10 3.41
C ARG A 125 18.98 12.71 4.17
N SER A 126 19.86 11.94 3.53
CA SER A 126 21.08 11.44 4.13
C SER A 126 22.31 11.96 3.38
N ASP A 127 23.29 12.49 4.07
CA ASP A 127 24.54 12.95 3.49
C ASP A 127 25.34 11.85 2.80
N GLN A 128 24.98 10.59 3.04
CA GLN A 128 25.62 9.43 2.43
C GLN A 128 25.01 9.02 1.09
N VAL A 129 23.80 9.52 0.75
CA VAL A 129 23.21 9.43 -0.57
C VAL A 129 23.52 10.70 -1.33
N LYS A 130 24.71 10.76 -1.92
CA LYS A 130 25.19 11.97 -2.60
C LYS A 130 24.57 12.12 -3.98
N ILE A 131 23.79 13.18 -4.13
CA ILE A 131 23.30 13.65 -5.42
C ILE A 131 24.03 14.95 -5.71
N VAL A 132 24.97 14.91 -6.64
CA VAL A 132 25.92 16.03 -6.86
C VAL A 132 25.33 17.05 -7.81
N ASP A 133 24.64 16.59 -8.85
CA ASP A 133 24.15 17.45 -9.91
C ASP A 133 22.62 17.44 -10.01
N TRP A 134 22.04 18.54 -10.46
CA TRP A 134 20.64 18.62 -10.81
C TRP A 134 20.47 19.06 -12.27
N PRO A 135 19.64 18.37 -13.07
CA PRO A 135 18.86 17.18 -12.73
C PRO A 135 19.71 15.93 -12.49
N ALA A 136 19.40 15.17 -11.45
CA ALA A 136 20.15 14.00 -11.02
C ALA A 136 20.25 12.91 -12.10
N ASP A 137 21.41 12.26 -12.23
CA ASP A 137 21.59 11.10 -13.10
C ASP A 137 20.97 9.85 -12.47
N LEU A 138 19.81 9.40 -13.00
CA LEU A 138 19.11 8.23 -12.48
C LEU A 138 19.89 6.93 -12.68
N GLY A 139 20.69 6.80 -13.75
CA GLY A 139 21.50 5.61 -13.98
C GLY A 139 22.58 5.45 -12.93
N LEU A 140 23.27 6.55 -12.60
CA LEU A 140 24.28 6.58 -11.54
C LEU A 140 23.65 6.27 -10.17
N LEU A 141 22.46 6.82 -9.88
CA LEU A 141 21.74 6.54 -8.64
C LEU A 141 21.22 5.10 -8.58
N ALA A 142 20.85 4.52 -9.72
CA ALA A 142 20.47 3.11 -9.80
C ALA A 142 21.66 2.19 -9.48
N GLU A 143 22.82 2.47 -10.04
CA GLU A 143 24.02 1.69 -9.81
C GLU A 143 24.51 1.77 -8.35
N ARG A 144 24.58 2.99 -7.81
CA ARG A 144 25.16 3.22 -6.47
C ARG A 144 24.19 2.92 -5.33
N TYR A 145 22.94 3.30 -5.48
CA TYR A 145 21.96 3.32 -4.38
C TYR A 145 20.72 2.46 -4.63
N GLY A 146 20.63 1.77 -5.78
CA GLY A 146 19.52 0.86 -6.08
C GLY A 146 18.21 1.55 -6.49
N LEU A 147 18.28 2.77 -7.01
CA LEU A 147 17.12 3.50 -7.52
C LEU A 147 16.46 2.73 -8.68
N ASN A 148 15.14 2.63 -8.67
CA ASN A 148 14.36 2.09 -9.78
C ASN A 148 14.04 3.20 -10.79
N GLU A 149 14.82 3.30 -11.86
CA GLU A 149 14.66 4.34 -12.85
C GLU A 149 13.26 4.42 -13.46
N SER A 150 12.66 3.28 -13.78
CA SER A 150 11.33 3.24 -14.41
C SER A 150 10.25 3.79 -13.47
N GLY A 151 10.31 3.44 -12.19
CA GLY A 151 9.39 3.95 -11.16
C GLY A 151 9.54 5.47 -10.99
N PHE A 152 10.76 5.96 -10.85
CA PHE A 152 10.99 7.40 -10.71
C PHE A 152 10.60 8.19 -11.96
N ARG A 153 10.90 7.69 -13.17
CA ARG A 153 10.47 8.35 -14.43
C ARG A 153 8.94 8.44 -14.54
N GLN A 154 8.23 7.42 -14.06
CA GLN A 154 6.78 7.33 -14.20
C GLN A 154 6.02 8.08 -13.12
N TYR A 155 6.44 8.00 -11.86
CA TYR A 155 5.65 8.49 -10.72
C TYR A 155 6.23 9.72 -10.05
N ILE A 156 7.52 9.98 -10.21
CA ILE A 156 8.24 11.09 -9.57
C ILE A 156 9.22 11.68 -10.58
N PRO A 157 8.73 12.18 -11.74
CA PRO A 157 9.61 12.70 -12.78
C PRO A 157 10.37 13.93 -12.25
N ARG A 158 11.66 14.01 -12.60
CA ARG A 158 12.55 15.12 -12.21
C ARG A 158 12.10 16.46 -12.77
N SER A 159 11.38 16.43 -13.93
CA SER A 159 10.79 17.62 -14.55
C SER A 159 9.82 18.38 -13.67
N ASP A 160 9.24 17.72 -12.68
CA ASP A 160 8.20 18.28 -11.80
C ASP A 160 8.81 18.91 -10.54
N ALA A 161 10.14 18.86 -10.38
CA ALA A 161 10.87 19.42 -9.26
C ALA A 161 11.88 20.48 -9.74
N SER A 162 11.99 21.57 -9.01
CA SER A 162 12.89 22.69 -9.31
C SER A 162 14.29 22.48 -8.73
N SER A 163 14.41 21.63 -7.72
CA SER A 163 15.67 21.37 -7.01
C SER A 163 15.75 19.89 -6.55
N ILE A 164 16.94 19.52 -6.07
CA ILE A 164 17.16 18.21 -5.41
C ILE A 164 16.24 18.06 -4.20
N ASP A 165 16.13 19.09 -3.37
CA ASP A 165 15.31 19.09 -2.16
C ASP A 165 13.83 18.89 -2.47
N ASP A 166 13.31 19.61 -3.47
CA ASP A 166 11.93 19.44 -3.94
C ASP A 166 11.68 18.00 -4.43
N TRP A 167 12.65 17.41 -5.14
CA TRP A 167 12.53 16.04 -5.63
C TRP A 167 12.59 15.00 -4.50
N ILE A 168 13.46 15.19 -3.51
CA ILE A 168 13.51 14.36 -2.31
C ILE A 168 12.15 14.43 -1.62
N GLU A 169 11.62 15.63 -1.40
CA GLU A 169 10.34 15.84 -0.75
C GLU A 169 9.18 15.21 -1.51
N ALA A 170 9.10 15.43 -2.81
CA ALA A 170 8.09 14.81 -3.68
C ALA A 170 8.16 13.28 -3.63
N SER A 171 9.37 12.71 -3.60
CA SER A 171 9.55 11.25 -3.52
C SER A 171 9.06 10.68 -2.19
N GLN A 172 9.34 11.35 -1.08
CA GLN A 172 8.88 10.94 0.25
C GLN A 172 7.37 11.14 0.42
N ALA A 173 6.81 12.22 -0.10
CA ALA A 173 5.38 12.48 -0.08
C ALA A 173 4.62 11.43 -0.92
N TYR A 174 5.16 11.05 -2.08
CA TYR A 174 4.60 9.97 -2.90
C TYR A 174 4.59 8.64 -2.16
N GLN A 175 5.72 8.24 -1.56
CA GLN A 175 5.83 7.01 -0.77
C GLN A 175 4.82 7.01 0.38
N ALA A 176 4.74 8.09 1.13
CA ALA A 176 3.83 8.25 2.27
C ALA A 176 2.36 8.11 1.84
N THR A 177 1.97 8.82 0.77
CA THR A 177 0.62 8.78 0.22
C THR A 177 0.25 7.39 -0.29
N LEU A 178 1.17 6.73 -0.99
CA LEU A 178 0.93 5.39 -1.54
C LEU A 178 0.78 4.35 -0.43
N LEU A 179 1.68 4.34 0.56
CA LEU A 179 1.63 3.41 1.69
C LEU A 179 0.36 3.59 2.51
N ARG A 180 0.04 4.83 2.90
CA ARG A 180 -1.21 5.14 3.62
C ARG A 180 -2.42 4.59 2.86
N ARG A 181 -2.48 4.88 1.57
CA ARG A 181 -3.55 4.43 0.69
C ARG A 181 -3.71 2.91 0.67
N GLN A 182 -2.61 2.20 0.49
CA GLN A 182 -2.63 0.74 0.39
C GLN A 182 -3.00 0.10 1.73
N ILE A 183 -2.49 0.62 2.85
CA ILE A 183 -2.83 0.16 4.20
C ILE A 183 -4.30 0.40 4.51
N GLU A 184 -4.81 1.61 4.29
CA GLU A 184 -6.24 1.93 4.50
C GLU A 184 -7.15 1.01 3.67
N THR A 185 -6.79 0.76 2.40
CA THR A 185 -7.55 -0.13 1.52
C THR A 185 -7.55 -1.58 2.04
N LEU A 186 -6.39 -2.11 2.42
CA LEU A 186 -6.28 -3.48 2.93
C LEU A 186 -6.99 -3.64 4.27
N ARG A 187 -6.90 -2.65 5.16
CA ARG A 187 -7.62 -2.64 6.44
C ARG A 187 -9.14 -2.56 6.25
N ARG A 188 -9.62 -1.77 5.30
CA ARG A 188 -11.04 -1.73 4.95
C ARG A 188 -11.56 -3.07 4.41
N LEU A 189 -10.68 -3.87 3.79
CA LEU A 189 -10.99 -5.23 3.33
C LEU A 189 -10.79 -6.31 4.41
N LYS A 190 -10.57 -5.94 5.67
CA LYS A 190 -10.31 -6.83 6.79
C LYS A 190 -11.31 -7.98 6.81
N TYR A 191 -10.75 -9.20 6.77
CA TYR A 191 -11.44 -10.50 6.69
C TYR A 191 -12.36 -10.73 5.49
N LYS A 192 -12.52 -9.73 4.60
CA LYS A 192 -13.36 -9.83 3.37
C LYS A 192 -12.65 -9.20 2.16
N PRO A 193 -11.54 -9.74 1.67
CA PRO A 193 -10.89 -11.02 2.04
C PRO A 193 -9.58 -10.90 2.84
N THR A 194 -9.12 -9.69 3.21
CA THR A 194 -7.76 -9.47 3.72
C THR A 194 -7.63 -9.90 5.18
N GLY A 195 -6.78 -10.89 5.44
CA GLY A 195 -6.42 -11.35 6.79
C GLY A 195 -5.20 -10.65 7.36
N GLY A 196 -4.38 -10.02 6.51
CA GLY A 196 -3.20 -9.28 6.96
C GLY A 196 -2.35 -8.76 5.82
N PHE A 197 -1.36 -7.95 6.20
CA PHE A 197 -0.40 -7.39 5.26
C PHE A 197 0.94 -7.09 5.94
N THR A 198 1.98 -6.98 5.13
CA THR A 198 3.26 -6.36 5.48
C THR A 198 3.72 -5.49 4.32
N PHE A 199 4.48 -4.44 4.58
CA PHE A 199 5.03 -3.57 3.54
C PHE A 199 6.55 -3.70 3.46
N SER A 200 7.13 -3.32 2.34
CA SER A 200 8.57 -3.26 2.13
C SER A 200 9.04 -1.80 2.19
N ALA A 201 9.93 -1.41 3.10
CA ALA A 201 10.51 -2.13 4.21
C ALA A 201 10.57 -1.20 5.44
N LEU A 202 10.98 -1.71 6.61
CA LEU A 202 11.06 -0.86 7.80
C LEU A 202 12.25 0.10 7.70
N ALA A 203 13.46 -0.43 7.54
CA ALA A 203 14.68 0.36 7.57
C ALA A 203 15.76 -0.18 6.62
N ASP A 204 16.59 0.73 6.12
CA ASP A 204 17.74 0.38 5.30
C ASP A 204 18.91 -0.10 6.17
N CYS A 205 19.67 -1.06 5.65
CA CYS A 205 20.90 -1.54 6.28
C CYS A 205 22.18 -0.89 5.73
N ARG A 206 22.07 -0.10 4.67
CA ARG A 206 23.13 0.66 4.01
C ARG A 206 22.55 1.91 3.35
N PRO A 207 23.39 2.91 2.96
CA PRO A 207 22.92 4.02 2.15
C PRO A 207 22.24 3.52 0.87
N ALA A 208 20.94 3.84 0.71
CA ALA A 208 20.13 3.36 -0.41
C ALA A 208 18.96 4.28 -0.73
N ILE A 209 18.52 4.25 -1.98
CA ILE A 209 17.22 4.76 -2.40
C ILE A 209 16.29 3.56 -2.49
N SER A 210 15.44 3.40 -1.50
CA SER A 210 14.71 2.16 -1.28
C SER A 210 13.25 2.40 -0.87
N MET A 211 12.53 1.29 -0.66
CA MET A 211 11.16 1.31 -0.12
C MET A 211 11.12 1.46 1.40
N ALA A 212 12.27 1.49 2.09
CA ALA A 212 12.31 1.63 3.54
C ALA A 212 11.75 2.98 4.00
N ILE A 213 11.04 2.97 5.14
CA ILE A 213 10.46 4.17 5.74
C ILE A 213 11.42 4.87 6.72
N PHE A 214 12.44 4.16 7.20
CA PHE A 214 13.61 4.72 7.86
C PHE A 214 14.82 4.54 6.97
N ASP A 215 15.69 5.54 6.87
CA ASP A 215 16.97 5.39 6.20
C ASP A 215 17.96 4.55 7.01
N HIS A 216 19.20 4.37 6.52
CA HIS A 216 20.20 3.57 7.20
C HIS A 216 20.72 4.20 8.50
N ASP A 217 20.62 5.53 8.66
CA ASP A 217 20.91 6.28 9.89
C ASP A 217 19.74 6.29 10.86
N ARG A 218 18.66 5.56 10.54
CA ARG A 218 17.39 5.50 11.31
C ARG A 218 16.63 6.83 11.33
N GLN A 219 16.91 7.73 10.38
CA GLN A 219 16.10 8.94 10.25
C GLN A 219 14.75 8.60 9.59
N PRO A 220 13.65 9.09 10.15
CA PRO A 220 12.33 8.82 9.61
C PRO A 220 12.11 9.58 8.30
N LYS A 221 11.59 8.89 7.29
CA LYS A 221 11.02 9.53 6.11
C LYS A 221 9.56 9.91 6.38
N GLN A 222 8.95 10.75 5.53
CA GLN A 222 7.53 11.16 5.69
C GLN A 222 6.56 9.97 5.80
N ALA A 223 6.92 8.84 5.22
CA ALA A 223 6.12 7.62 5.27
C ALA A 223 5.92 7.05 6.70
N VAL A 224 6.80 7.36 7.65
CA VAL A 224 6.65 6.89 9.04
C VAL A 224 5.35 7.40 9.64
N ALA A 225 5.10 8.71 9.58
CA ALA A 225 3.88 9.31 10.11
C ALA A 225 2.62 8.78 9.38
N ALA A 226 2.71 8.58 8.06
CA ALA A 226 1.62 8.05 7.26
C ALA A 226 1.25 6.60 7.64
N VAL A 227 2.27 5.75 7.86
CA VAL A 227 2.08 4.36 8.31
C VAL A 227 1.54 4.33 9.74
N GLN A 228 2.08 5.15 10.64
CA GLN A 228 1.57 5.24 12.01
C GLN A 228 0.09 5.61 12.05
N ALA A 229 -0.31 6.63 11.29
CA ALA A 229 -1.72 7.04 11.21
C ALA A 229 -2.62 5.95 10.62
N ALA A 230 -2.18 5.29 9.53
CA ALA A 230 -2.96 4.23 8.89
C ALA A 230 -3.02 2.92 9.69
N CYS A 231 -2.10 2.70 10.64
CA CYS A 231 -2.02 1.52 11.50
C CYS A 231 -2.51 1.77 12.94
N GLN A 232 -3.16 2.91 13.22
CA GLN A 232 -3.85 3.10 14.52
C GLN A 232 -4.88 2.00 14.74
N SER A 233 -5.13 1.61 15.99
CA SER A 233 -6.10 0.55 16.30
C SER A 233 -7.50 0.87 15.78
N ILE A 234 -7.87 2.15 15.79
CA ILE A 234 -9.12 2.65 15.22
C ILE A 234 -8.79 3.67 14.13
N ILE A 235 -9.37 3.50 12.94
CA ILE A 235 -9.27 4.49 11.86
C ILE A 235 -10.63 4.77 11.23
N VAL A 236 -10.81 5.98 10.73
CA VAL A 236 -11.93 6.38 9.88
C VAL A 236 -11.43 6.62 8.46
N VAL A 237 -12.06 5.98 7.48
CA VAL A 237 -11.63 6.04 6.08
C VAL A 237 -12.82 6.23 5.16
N ALA A 238 -12.61 6.94 4.06
CA ALA A 238 -13.58 7.03 2.98
C ALA A 238 -13.09 6.30 1.73
N ASP A 239 -14.03 6.00 0.85
CA ASP A 239 -13.68 5.77 -0.55
C ASP A 239 -12.93 6.98 -1.08
N ARG A 240 -12.17 6.77 -2.14
CA ARG A 240 -11.22 7.79 -2.54
C ARG A 240 -11.83 8.97 -3.21
N LEU A 241 -11.64 10.14 -2.60
CA LEU A 241 -11.82 11.40 -3.28
C LEU A 241 -10.97 11.40 -4.56
N PRO A 242 -11.56 11.69 -5.74
CA PRO A 242 -10.79 11.83 -6.97
C PRO A 242 -9.74 12.94 -6.83
N ILE A 243 -8.52 12.69 -7.34
CA ILE A 243 -7.45 13.70 -7.33
C ILE A 243 -7.84 14.90 -8.20
N GLN A 244 -8.52 14.64 -9.31
CA GLN A 244 -9.06 15.65 -10.22
C GLN A 244 -10.52 15.35 -10.48
N MET A 245 -11.33 16.37 -10.47
CA MET A 245 -12.78 16.35 -10.70
C MET A 245 -13.11 17.47 -11.67
N HIS A 246 -14.18 17.29 -12.43
CA HIS A 246 -14.73 18.32 -13.30
C HIS A 246 -15.97 18.95 -12.67
N PRO A 247 -16.29 20.21 -12.95
CA PRO A 247 -17.54 20.82 -12.56
C PRO A 247 -18.75 19.94 -12.96
N GLY A 248 -19.72 19.78 -12.07
CA GLY A 248 -20.89 18.92 -12.28
C GLY A 248 -20.64 17.42 -12.09
N GLN A 249 -19.42 16.98 -11.84
CA GLN A 249 -19.13 15.57 -11.60
C GLN A 249 -19.77 15.11 -10.28
N ALA A 250 -20.52 14.00 -10.34
CA ALA A 250 -21.06 13.34 -9.16
C ALA A 250 -19.96 12.52 -8.45
N VAL A 251 -19.84 12.70 -7.15
CA VAL A 251 -18.90 11.99 -6.27
C VAL A 251 -19.69 11.23 -5.22
N LEU A 252 -19.52 9.92 -5.18
CA LEU A 252 -20.11 9.04 -4.17
C LEU A 252 -18.98 8.31 -3.45
N LEU A 253 -18.88 8.48 -2.12
CA LEU A 253 -17.84 7.88 -1.28
C LEU A 253 -18.49 7.23 -0.07
N ASP A 254 -18.23 5.94 0.13
CA ASP A 254 -18.61 5.27 1.37
C ASP A 254 -17.62 5.59 2.48
N VAL A 255 -18.12 5.82 3.68
CA VAL A 255 -17.33 6.10 4.88
C VAL A 255 -17.38 4.89 5.79
N HIS A 256 -16.20 4.43 6.20
CA HIS A 256 -16.02 3.24 7.02
C HIS A 256 -15.23 3.56 8.28
N VAL A 257 -15.55 2.85 9.35
CA VAL A 257 -14.71 2.73 10.54
C VAL A 257 -14.09 1.34 10.54
N VAL A 258 -12.80 1.28 10.85
CA VAL A 258 -12.07 0.02 11.03
C VAL A 258 -11.56 -0.01 12.46
N SER A 259 -11.82 -1.09 13.17
CA SER A 259 -11.37 -1.29 14.55
C SER A 259 -10.58 -2.59 14.68
N ASP A 260 -9.45 -2.53 15.37
CA ASP A 260 -8.67 -3.67 15.84
C ASP A 260 -8.89 -3.89 17.36
N GLU A 261 -9.82 -3.13 17.98
CA GLU A 261 -10.17 -3.28 19.39
C GLU A 261 -10.85 -4.62 19.63
N ARG A 262 -10.57 -5.23 20.80
CA ARG A 262 -11.12 -6.53 21.18
C ARG A 262 -12.55 -6.47 21.68
N GLU A 263 -13.05 -5.27 21.92
CA GLU A 263 -14.41 -5.01 22.37
C GLU A 263 -15.17 -4.18 21.34
N PRO A 264 -16.48 -4.32 21.24
CA PRO A 264 -17.29 -3.51 20.36
C PRO A 264 -17.32 -2.06 20.85
N LEU A 265 -17.33 -1.11 19.90
CA LEU A 265 -17.44 0.31 20.20
C LEU A 265 -18.87 0.77 19.90
N GLN A 266 -19.56 1.23 20.93
CA GLN A 266 -20.88 1.84 20.85
C GLN A 266 -20.76 3.37 20.81
N ASP A 267 -21.83 4.07 20.44
CA ASP A 267 -21.90 5.53 20.47
C ASP A 267 -20.78 6.23 19.69
N LEU A 268 -20.58 5.79 18.46
CA LEU A 268 -19.66 6.43 17.54
C LEU A 268 -20.34 7.60 16.83
N ASP A 269 -19.75 8.78 16.92
CA ASP A 269 -20.10 9.95 16.12
C ASP A 269 -19.04 10.13 15.02
N VAL A 270 -19.47 10.05 13.77
CA VAL A 270 -18.61 10.23 12.59
C VAL A 270 -19.05 11.47 11.85
N THR A 271 -18.14 12.38 11.60
CA THR A 271 -18.39 13.57 10.78
C THR A 271 -17.50 13.59 9.57
N ALA A 272 -18.02 14.11 8.48
CA ALA A 272 -17.26 14.41 7.27
C ALA A 272 -17.51 15.86 6.87
N GLN A 273 -16.45 16.60 6.59
CA GLN A 273 -16.50 17.95 6.04
C GLN A 273 -15.76 17.95 4.71
N LEU A 274 -16.45 18.36 3.66
CA LEU A 274 -15.85 18.60 2.35
C LEU A 274 -15.84 20.09 2.10
N SER A 275 -14.65 20.65 1.88
CA SER A 275 -14.45 22.09 1.65
C SER A 275 -13.83 22.34 0.27
N TRP A 276 -14.24 23.45 -0.36
CA TRP A 276 -13.73 23.96 -1.63
C TRP A 276 -13.69 25.50 -1.58
N PRO A 277 -13.09 26.21 -2.54
CA PRO A 277 -12.83 27.67 -2.42
C PRO A 277 -14.04 28.50 -2.00
N ASP A 278 -15.24 28.18 -2.48
CA ASP A 278 -16.44 29.00 -2.28
C ASP A 278 -17.47 28.36 -1.34
N GLY A 279 -17.11 27.27 -0.63
CA GLY A 279 -18.07 26.65 0.27
C GLY A 279 -17.59 25.37 0.94
N GLN A 280 -18.51 24.81 1.70
CA GLN A 280 -18.32 23.51 2.36
C GLN A 280 -19.62 22.75 2.46
N HIS A 281 -19.55 21.44 2.68
CA HIS A 281 -20.67 20.60 3.01
C HIS A 281 -20.28 19.60 4.09
N ASP A 282 -21.20 19.40 5.05
CA ASP A 282 -20.97 18.57 6.22
C ASP A 282 -21.95 17.39 6.24
N TRP A 283 -21.48 16.24 6.67
CA TRP A 283 -22.27 15.04 6.97
C TRP A 283 -21.96 14.57 8.38
N ALA A 284 -22.95 14.00 9.05
CA ALA A 284 -22.80 13.38 10.35
C ALA A 284 -23.59 12.08 10.41
N TRP A 285 -22.99 11.07 10.99
CA TRP A 285 -23.59 9.75 11.20
C TRP A 285 -23.31 9.27 12.62
N ARG A 286 -24.24 8.49 13.13
CA ARG A 286 -24.05 7.73 14.35
C ARG A 286 -24.02 6.25 14.04
N GLY A 287 -23.22 5.50 14.80
CA GLY A 287 -23.09 4.07 14.57
C GLY A 287 -22.41 3.34 15.70
N GLN A 288 -22.19 2.10 15.43
CA GLN A 288 -21.45 1.18 16.30
C GLN A 288 -20.62 0.25 15.44
N ILE A 289 -19.61 -0.36 16.01
CA ILE A 289 -18.76 -1.33 15.33
C ILE A 289 -18.48 -2.50 16.27
N ASP A 290 -18.56 -3.72 15.74
CA ASP A 290 -18.19 -4.92 16.46
C ASP A 290 -16.69 -4.97 16.74
N ALA A 291 -16.30 -5.80 17.70
CA ALA A 291 -14.89 -6.06 17.98
C ALA A 291 -14.17 -6.55 16.73
N ASP A 292 -12.94 -6.07 16.53
CA ASP A 292 -12.03 -6.52 15.48
C ASP A 292 -12.66 -6.57 14.07
N SER A 293 -13.35 -5.49 13.67
CA SER A 293 -14.20 -5.49 12.48
C SER A 293 -14.09 -4.22 11.62
N VAL A 294 -14.90 -4.17 10.58
CA VAL A 294 -15.10 -3.02 9.69
C VAL A 294 -16.58 -2.75 9.54
N ALA A 295 -17.00 -1.51 9.73
CA ALA A 295 -18.37 -1.08 9.52
C ALA A 295 -18.43 0.08 8.53
N ARG A 296 -19.36 0.00 7.57
CA ARG A 296 -19.77 1.16 6.76
C ARG A 296 -20.74 1.98 7.61
N ILE A 297 -20.36 3.22 7.92
CA ILE A 297 -21.15 4.10 8.77
C ILE A 297 -22.04 5.04 7.96
N GLY A 298 -21.58 5.46 6.78
CA GLY A 298 -22.34 6.40 5.96
C GLY A 298 -21.81 6.52 4.53
N SER A 299 -22.41 7.45 3.79
CA SER A 299 -21.99 7.78 2.43
C SER A 299 -22.04 9.28 2.21
N ILE A 300 -21.02 9.78 1.54
CA ILE A 300 -20.93 11.15 1.03
C ILE A 300 -21.50 11.13 -0.39
N ASN A 301 -22.50 11.93 -0.65
CA ASN A 301 -23.03 12.15 -1.97
C ASN A 301 -22.95 13.64 -2.28
N TRP A 302 -22.17 14.01 -3.29
CA TRP A 302 -21.86 15.38 -3.59
C TRP A 302 -21.69 15.58 -5.10
N ILE A 303 -22.07 16.75 -5.59
CA ILE A 303 -21.84 17.16 -6.97
C ILE A 303 -20.83 18.30 -6.95
N ALA A 304 -19.73 18.15 -7.67
CA ALA A 304 -18.68 19.16 -7.74
C ALA A 304 -19.26 20.49 -8.30
N PRO A 305 -19.12 21.60 -7.58
CA PRO A 305 -19.65 22.89 -8.01
C PRO A 305 -18.91 23.43 -9.24
N ASN A 306 -19.46 24.47 -9.85
CA ASN A 306 -18.85 25.11 -11.03
C ASN A 306 -17.77 26.13 -10.61
N VAL A 307 -16.78 25.64 -9.87
CA VAL A 307 -15.60 26.40 -9.43
C VAL A 307 -14.35 25.57 -9.67
N THR A 308 -13.19 26.20 -9.75
CA THR A 308 -11.90 25.51 -9.84
C THR A 308 -11.09 25.74 -8.57
N GLY A 309 -10.36 24.77 -8.13
CA GLY A 309 -9.51 24.88 -6.96
C GLY A 309 -9.38 23.61 -6.14
N PRO A 310 -8.68 23.67 -5.01
CA PRO A 310 -8.48 22.55 -4.11
C PRO A 310 -9.80 22.09 -3.47
N VAL A 311 -9.89 20.81 -3.18
CA VAL A 311 -10.99 20.18 -2.43
C VAL A 311 -10.38 19.34 -1.34
N ASP A 312 -10.76 19.60 -0.10
CA ASP A 312 -10.31 18.85 1.07
C ASP A 312 -11.51 18.14 1.72
N LEU A 313 -11.38 16.83 1.93
CA LEU A 313 -12.33 16.04 2.69
C LEU A 313 -11.68 15.64 4.01
N THR A 314 -12.25 16.14 5.12
CA THR A 314 -11.82 15.80 6.47
C THR A 314 -12.86 14.89 7.12
N LEU A 315 -12.40 13.78 7.69
CA LEU A 315 -13.21 12.85 8.49
C LEU A 315 -12.76 12.93 9.95
N GLN A 316 -13.72 12.92 10.86
CA GLN A 316 -13.46 12.80 12.29
C GLN A 316 -14.34 11.70 12.88
N LEU A 317 -13.76 10.91 13.75
CA LEU A 317 -14.45 9.89 14.52
C LEU A 317 -14.31 10.21 16.02
N ARG A 318 -15.44 10.29 16.69
CA ARG A 318 -15.49 10.44 18.14
C ARG A 318 -16.15 9.23 18.77
N HIS A 319 -15.65 8.84 19.92
CA HIS A 319 -16.24 7.84 20.78
C HIS A 319 -16.47 8.44 22.17
N ARG A 320 -17.72 8.47 22.60
CA ARG A 320 -18.13 9.09 23.88
C ARG A 320 -17.68 10.54 24.05
N GLY A 321 -17.62 11.29 22.93
CA GLY A 321 -17.22 12.69 22.90
C GLY A 321 -15.74 12.95 22.61
N ASP A 322 -14.85 12.00 22.83
CA ASP A 322 -13.42 12.13 22.55
C ASP A 322 -13.10 11.80 21.11
N GLU A 323 -12.24 12.58 20.47
CA GLU A 323 -11.72 12.28 19.12
C GLU A 323 -10.75 11.11 19.22
N VAL A 324 -11.08 10.01 18.54
CA VAL A 324 -10.28 8.77 18.53
C VAL A 324 -9.58 8.52 17.19
N ALA A 325 -10.06 9.11 16.09
CA ALA A 325 -9.42 9.04 14.79
C ALA A 325 -9.83 10.21 13.90
N SER A 326 -8.92 10.63 13.03
CA SER A 326 -9.22 11.58 11.95
C SER A 326 -8.47 11.22 10.67
N ASN A 327 -8.97 11.71 9.54
CA ASN A 327 -8.39 11.47 8.24
C ASN A 327 -8.67 12.64 7.30
N THR A 328 -7.75 12.90 6.37
CA THR A 328 -7.92 13.98 5.38
C THR A 328 -7.51 13.49 4.00
N TYR A 329 -8.34 13.79 3.01
CA TYR A 329 -8.10 13.50 1.60
C TYR A 329 -8.12 14.79 0.80
N ARG A 330 -7.24 14.90 -0.20
CA ARG A 330 -7.12 16.06 -1.06
C ARG A 330 -7.41 15.73 -2.51
N GLY A 331 -8.10 16.62 -3.18
CA GLY A 331 -8.38 16.61 -4.60
C GLY A 331 -8.44 18.03 -5.14
N ALA A 332 -8.81 18.18 -6.39
CA ALA A 332 -9.04 19.48 -7.00
C ALA A 332 -10.12 19.40 -8.07
N ILE A 333 -10.89 20.47 -8.21
CA ILE A 333 -11.77 20.70 -9.35
C ILE A 333 -10.98 21.48 -10.39
N ARG A 334 -10.95 20.97 -11.63
CA ARG A 334 -10.28 21.60 -12.76
C ARG A 334 -11.27 21.77 -13.89
N ALA A 335 -11.23 22.93 -14.56
CA ALA A 335 -11.87 23.09 -15.86
C ALA A 335 -11.16 22.19 -16.88
N ASP A 336 -11.89 21.77 -17.90
CA ASP A 336 -11.34 21.02 -19.06
C ASP A 336 -10.33 21.85 -19.83
#